data_82c3b01da377d14b66bf06675d61dc75
#
_entry.id   82c3b01da377d14b66bf06675d61dc75
#
_cell.length_a   1.000
_cell.length_b   1.000
_cell.length_c   1.000
_cell.angle_alpha   90.00
_cell.angle_beta   90.00
_cell.angle_gamma   90.00
#
_symmetry.space_group_name_H-M   'P 1'
#
loop_
_entity.id
_entity.type
_entity.pdbx_description
1 polymer ?
#
loop_
_entity_poly.entity_id
_entity_poly.type
_entity_poly.pdbx_seq_one_letter_code
_entity_poly.pdbx_strand_id
1 'polypeptide(L)'
;MKPRYLYPKDYYADPSANVFNGKLFVYPSHDWEAGAAFDDDGGHFQMKDYHVISMEDVEEGEVTDHGMILHVDQVKWAEKQMWDNDVVEKDGKYYLIFSAKDYNGVFHLGVAVADRPEGPFVPEEQPIRSSCSIDPCAFKDDDGQIYVYFGGLWGGQLQWYRPIKHIHTAAPKQAVNRISPTASVDLGPAPDRKTQLFGYPDAPALPSFVVRMSDDVKQFSEAPREVVVIDKDGQPLKAGDPHRFFEASWMHKYNGKYYFSYSTGDSHMLCYAIGDNPYGPFTYQGVILDPVVGWTTHHSIVEYKGQWYLFYHDCVPSNDITHLRSLKVQQLFYNEDGTIRKVVNE
;
A
#
# COMPACT_ATOMS: atom_id res chain seq x y z
N MET A 1 4.06 -21.61 13.20
CA MET A 1 2.64 -21.22 13.38
C MET A 1 1.87 -21.53 12.11
N LYS A 2 0.66 -22.08 12.18
CA LYS A 2 -0.26 -22.18 11.04
C LYS A 2 -0.83 -20.80 10.73
N PRO A 3 -1.23 -20.50 9.48
CA PRO A 3 -1.93 -19.27 9.16
C PRO A 3 -3.16 -19.09 10.06
N ARG A 4 -3.36 -17.86 10.56
CA ARG A 4 -4.46 -17.53 11.46
C ARG A 4 -5.26 -16.36 10.89
N TYR A 5 -6.60 -16.49 10.87
CA TYR A 5 -7.50 -15.35 10.67
C TYR A 5 -7.58 -14.51 11.93
N LEU A 6 -7.36 -13.22 11.79
CA LEU A 6 -7.24 -12.32 12.95
C LEU A 6 -8.58 -11.86 13.51
N TYR A 7 -9.51 -11.53 12.63
CA TYR A 7 -10.81 -10.98 13.05
C TYR A 7 -11.95 -11.53 12.17
N PRO A 8 -12.45 -12.73 12.47
CA PRO A 8 -13.46 -13.40 11.63
C PRO A 8 -14.88 -12.86 11.79
N LYS A 9 -15.08 -11.78 12.56
CA LYS A 9 -16.40 -11.18 12.82
C LYS A 9 -16.79 -10.14 11.78
N ASP A 10 -15.83 -9.68 11.00
CA ASP A 10 -16.01 -8.68 9.97
C ASP A 10 -15.00 -8.88 8.84
N TYR A 11 -15.16 -8.18 7.72
CA TYR A 11 -14.31 -8.29 6.56
C TYR A 11 -13.27 -7.17 6.54
N TYR A 12 -12.04 -7.53 6.82
CA TYR A 12 -10.90 -6.62 6.83
C TYR A 12 -9.84 -7.08 5.83
N ALA A 13 -9.25 -6.14 5.13
CA ALA A 13 -8.26 -6.37 4.09
C ALA A 13 -7.05 -5.45 4.21
N ASP A 14 -6.09 -5.61 3.32
CA ASP A 14 -4.98 -4.68 3.08
C ASP A 14 -4.26 -4.30 4.39
N PRO A 15 -3.73 -5.28 5.14
CA PRO A 15 -3.23 -5.05 6.49
C PRO A 15 -1.96 -4.22 6.51
N SER A 16 -1.99 -3.09 7.21
CA SER A 16 -0.81 -2.33 7.59
C SER A 16 -0.50 -2.58 9.06
N ALA A 17 0.50 -3.41 9.33
CA ALA A 17 0.88 -3.83 10.67
C ALA A 17 2.07 -3.03 11.18
N ASN A 18 1.91 -2.41 12.36
CA ASN A 18 2.90 -1.55 12.98
C ASN A 18 3.02 -1.81 14.48
N VAL A 19 4.20 -1.61 15.04
CA VAL A 19 4.45 -1.75 16.48
C VAL A 19 4.60 -0.37 17.11
N PHE A 20 3.67 -0.01 17.98
CA PHE A 20 3.70 1.23 18.73
C PHE A 20 3.64 0.96 20.23
N ASN A 21 4.52 1.58 21.00
CA ASN A 21 4.58 1.43 22.45
C ASN A 21 4.66 -0.04 22.92
N GLY A 22 5.34 -0.90 22.14
CA GLY A 22 5.51 -2.32 22.46
C GLY A 22 4.28 -3.19 22.18
N LYS A 23 3.23 -2.65 21.56
CA LYS A 23 2.02 -3.36 21.16
C LYS A 23 1.87 -3.36 19.64
N LEU A 24 1.35 -4.44 19.08
CA LEU A 24 1.10 -4.57 17.65
C LEU A 24 -0.29 -4.02 17.31
N PHE A 25 -0.34 -3.14 16.33
CA PHE A 25 -1.54 -2.58 15.71
C PHE A 25 -1.60 -2.99 14.24
N VAL A 26 -2.80 -3.26 13.75
CA VAL A 26 -3.07 -3.47 12.32
C VAL A 26 -4.17 -2.51 11.89
N TYR A 27 -3.92 -1.79 10.83
CA TYR A 27 -4.83 -0.81 10.22
C TYR A 27 -5.31 -1.36 8.88
N PRO A 28 -6.43 -2.07 8.87
CA PRO A 28 -7.00 -2.61 7.64
C PRO A 28 -7.87 -1.62 6.90
N SER A 29 -8.09 -1.87 5.61
CA SER A 29 -9.28 -1.44 4.91
C SER A 29 -10.48 -2.23 5.41
N HIS A 30 -11.68 -1.62 5.40
CA HIS A 30 -12.91 -2.28 5.82
C HIS A 30 -13.79 -2.60 4.60
N ASP A 31 -13.87 -3.88 4.28
CA ASP A 31 -14.68 -4.39 3.18
C ASP A 31 -16.15 -4.51 3.62
N TRP A 32 -17.06 -4.22 2.72
CA TRP A 32 -18.48 -4.38 2.93
C TRP A 32 -19.21 -4.67 1.63
N GLU A 33 -20.38 -5.33 1.74
CA GLU A 33 -21.20 -5.65 0.57
C GLU A 33 -22.01 -4.44 0.10
N ALA A 34 -21.57 -3.81 -0.97
CA ALA A 34 -22.23 -2.65 -1.56
C ALA A 34 -23.18 -2.98 -2.71
N GLY A 35 -23.25 -4.26 -3.10
CA GLY A 35 -24.03 -4.70 -4.26
C GLY A 35 -23.47 -4.21 -5.60
N ALA A 36 -22.24 -3.72 -5.63
CA ALA A 36 -21.59 -3.26 -6.85
C ALA A 36 -21.12 -4.45 -7.70
N ALA A 37 -21.37 -4.37 -9.01
CA ALA A 37 -20.89 -5.38 -9.93
C ALA A 37 -19.36 -5.39 -9.99
N PHE A 38 -18.77 -6.57 -10.19
CA PHE A 38 -17.35 -6.70 -10.47
C PHE A 38 -16.97 -5.92 -11.73
N ASP A 39 -15.89 -5.18 -11.63
CA ASP A 39 -15.22 -4.56 -12.77
C ASP A 39 -13.69 -4.62 -12.59
N ASP A 40 -12.95 -4.51 -13.70
CA ASP A 40 -11.49 -4.58 -13.70
C ASP A 40 -10.80 -3.33 -13.15
N ASP A 41 -11.55 -2.24 -12.88
CA ASP A 41 -11.05 -1.02 -12.23
C ASP A 41 -11.23 -1.04 -10.71
N GLY A 42 -11.70 -2.17 -10.15
CA GLY A 42 -11.92 -2.32 -8.73
C GLY A 42 -13.14 -1.55 -8.20
N GLY A 43 -14.10 -1.21 -9.07
CA GLY A 43 -15.30 -0.46 -8.68
C GLY A 43 -16.17 -1.17 -7.65
N HIS A 44 -16.03 -2.47 -7.52
CA HIS A 44 -16.72 -3.29 -6.50
C HIS A 44 -16.10 -3.21 -5.11
N PHE A 45 -14.87 -2.72 -4.96
CA PHE A 45 -14.25 -2.44 -3.66
C PHE A 45 -14.69 -1.06 -3.16
N GLN A 46 -15.83 -1.00 -2.48
CA GLN A 46 -16.53 0.23 -2.08
C GLN A 46 -16.22 0.65 -0.64
N MET A 47 -14.99 0.45 -0.17
CA MET A 47 -14.59 0.78 1.19
C MET A 47 -14.83 2.26 1.51
N LYS A 48 -15.31 2.53 2.74
CA LYS A 48 -15.70 3.88 3.20
C LYS A 48 -14.95 4.35 4.42
N ASP A 49 -14.34 3.43 5.17
CA ASP A 49 -13.76 3.70 6.47
C ASP A 49 -12.57 2.81 6.75
N TYR A 50 -11.81 3.20 7.75
CA TYR A 50 -10.72 2.42 8.31
C TYR A 50 -11.02 2.08 9.75
N HIS A 51 -10.58 0.89 10.16
CA HIS A 51 -10.59 0.41 11.52
C HIS A 51 -9.17 0.22 12.03
N VAL A 52 -9.03 -0.04 13.31
CA VAL A 52 -7.77 -0.49 13.89
C VAL A 52 -8.02 -1.63 14.87
N ILE A 53 -7.25 -2.68 14.71
CA ILE A 53 -7.20 -3.80 15.66
C ILE A 53 -5.82 -3.87 16.31
N SER A 54 -5.74 -4.44 17.50
CA SER A 54 -4.47 -4.63 18.18
C SER A 54 -4.40 -5.94 18.92
N MET A 55 -3.17 -6.40 19.16
CA MET A 55 -2.90 -7.62 19.90
C MET A 55 -1.55 -7.56 20.61
N GLU A 56 -1.41 -8.34 21.68
CA GLU A 56 -0.15 -8.51 22.39
C GLU A 56 0.54 -9.82 22.07
N ASP A 57 -0.19 -10.78 21.53
CA ASP A 57 0.29 -12.07 21.06
C ASP A 57 -0.32 -12.37 19.70
N VAL A 58 0.55 -12.50 18.68
CA VAL A 58 0.15 -12.72 17.29
C VAL A 58 -0.33 -14.14 17.05
N GLU A 59 0.20 -15.11 17.81
CA GLU A 59 -0.03 -16.53 17.55
C GLU A 59 -1.35 -17.01 18.13
N GLU A 60 -1.66 -16.65 19.37
CA GLU A 60 -2.82 -17.16 20.10
C GLU A 60 -3.63 -16.07 20.83
N GLY A 61 -3.09 -14.83 20.90
CA GLY A 61 -3.68 -13.74 21.67
C GLY A 61 -5.05 -13.28 21.18
N GLU A 62 -5.77 -12.65 22.08
CA GLU A 62 -7.03 -11.98 21.76
C GLU A 62 -6.77 -10.75 20.87
N VAL A 63 -7.60 -10.59 19.84
CA VAL A 63 -7.61 -9.41 18.98
C VAL A 63 -8.64 -8.42 19.52
N THR A 64 -8.17 -7.24 19.89
CA THR A 64 -9.02 -6.11 20.29
C THR A 64 -9.34 -5.26 19.07
N ASP A 65 -10.60 -5.13 18.73
CA ASP A 65 -11.08 -4.14 17.76
C ASP A 65 -11.38 -2.84 18.48
N HIS A 66 -10.75 -1.74 18.03
CA HIS A 66 -10.96 -0.40 18.57
C HIS A 66 -12.02 0.38 17.79
N GLY A 67 -12.58 -0.23 16.75
CA GLY A 67 -13.60 0.36 15.90
C GLY A 67 -13.07 1.28 14.83
N MET A 68 -13.98 2.03 14.23
CA MET A 68 -13.70 2.96 13.13
C MET A 68 -12.85 4.14 13.59
N ILE A 69 -11.79 4.43 12.84
CA ILE A 69 -10.84 5.52 13.12
C ILE A 69 -10.95 6.71 12.17
N LEU A 70 -11.48 6.49 10.96
CA LEU A 70 -11.73 7.53 9.95
C LEU A 70 -12.81 7.04 8.97
N HIS A 71 -13.76 7.92 8.60
CA HIS A 71 -14.78 7.65 7.57
C HIS A 71 -14.67 8.68 6.43
N VAL A 72 -15.04 8.28 5.21
CA VAL A 72 -14.95 9.14 4.00
C VAL A 72 -15.68 10.46 4.15
N ASP A 73 -16.81 10.52 4.85
CA ASP A 73 -17.58 11.74 5.08
C ASP A 73 -16.82 12.80 5.90
N GLN A 74 -15.76 12.41 6.59
CA GLN A 74 -14.88 13.32 7.34
C GLN A 74 -13.80 13.93 6.43
N VAL A 75 -13.58 13.38 5.22
CA VAL A 75 -12.50 13.76 4.32
C VAL A 75 -13.06 14.68 3.22
N LYS A 76 -12.89 15.99 3.37
CA LYS A 76 -13.53 17.02 2.51
C LYS A 76 -13.26 16.88 1.02
N TRP A 77 -12.10 16.32 0.65
CA TRP A 77 -11.68 16.20 -0.74
C TRP A 77 -12.03 14.84 -1.37
N ALA A 78 -12.33 13.82 -0.56
CA ALA A 78 -12.62 12.48 -1.03
C ALA A 78 -14.13 12.26 -1.20
N GLU A 79 -14.49 11.48 -2.23
CA GLU A 79 -15.85 11.05 -2.49
C GLU A 79 -16.09 9.62 -2.05
N LYS A 80 -15.13 8.70 -2.29
CA LYS A 80 -15.33 7.25 -2.15
C LYS A 80 -14.03 6.46 -2.16
N GLN A 81 -14.16 5.14 -1.95
CA GLN A 81 -13.11 4.14 -2.11
C GLN A 81 -11.87 4.49 -1.27
N MET A 82 -12.04 4.45 0.04
CA MET A 82 -10.94 4.53 1.00
C MET A 82 -10.22 3.19 1.00
N TRP A 83 -9.25 3.05 0.09
CA TRP A 83 -8.48 1.82 -0.07
C TRP A 83 -7.31 1.81 0.91
N ASP A 84 -6.24 1.18 0.59
CA ASP A 84 -5.09 0.93 1.45
C ASP A 84 -4.58 2.14 2.23
N ASN A 85 -4.00 1.87 3.36
CA ASN A 85 -3.45 2.89 4.26
C ASN A 85 -2.22 2.36 4.99
N ASP A 86 -1.45 3.24 5.59
CA ASP A 86 -0.43 2.92 6.58
C ASP A 86 -0.32 4.00 7.65
N VAL A 87 0.19 3.64 8.82
CA VAL A 87 0.36 4.55 9.95
C VAL A 87 1.82 4.62 10.39
N VAL A 88 2.31 5.83 10.56
CA VAL A 88 3.66 6.06 11.09
C VAL A 88 3.60 7.00 12.30
N GLU A 89 4.48 6.74 13.28
CA GLU A 89 4.63 7.61 14.46
C GLU A 89 5.78 8.60 14.23
N LYS A 90 5.55 9.87 14.58
CA LYS A 90 6.59 10.88 14.71
C LYS A 90 6.25 11.87 15.81
N ASP A 91 7.21 12.11 16.71
CA ASP A 91 7.14 13.09 17.80
C ASP A 91 5.88 12.94 18.69
N GLY A 92 5.48 11.69 18.95
CA GLY A 92 4.31 11.36 19.78
C GLY A 92 2.97 11.56 19.08
N LYS A 93 2.96 11.79 17.75
CA LYS A 93 1.77 11.84 16.91
C LYS A 93 1.76 10.64 15.96
N TYR A 94 0.56 10.24 15.57
CA TYR A 94 0.33 9.15 14.63
C TYR A 94 -0.26 9.72 13.36
N TYR A 95 0.34 9.39 12.23
CA TYR A 95 -0.03 9.88 10.91
C TYR A 95 -0.54 8.72 10.07
N LEU A 96 -1.84 8.70 9.81
CA LEU A 96 -2.48 7.77 8.87
C LEU A 96 -2.33 8.37 7.48
N ILE A 97 -1.58 7.69 6.61
CA ILE A 97 -1.47 8.01 5.19
C ILE A 97 -2.38 7.04 4.46
N PHE A 98 -3.34 7.55 3.71
CA PHE A 98 -4.40 6.74 3.12
C PHE A 98 -4.71 7.15 1.69
N SER A 99 -5.25 6.22 0.90
CA SER A 99 -5.71 6.47 -0.47
C SER A 99 -7.22 6.60 -0.52
N ALA A 100 -7.72 7.59 -1.30
CA ALA A 100 -9.14 7.75 -1.58
C ALA A 100 -9.34 8.42 -2.94
N LYS A 101 -10.49 8.18 -3.57
CA LYS A 101 -10.89 8.86 -4.81
C LYS A 101 -11.53 10.22 -4.51
N ASP A 102 -11.10 11.22 -5.24
CA ASP A 102 -11.75 12.54 -5.25
C ASP A 102 -13.04 12.56 -6.09
N TYR A 103 -13.73 13.70 -6.10
CA TYR A 103 -14.97 13.91 -6.86
C TYR A 103 -14.80 13.85 -8.39
N ASN A 104 -13.59 13.76 -8.91
CA ASN A 104 -13.29 13.55 -10.33
C ASN A 104 -12.95 12.07 -10.61
N GLY A 105 -13.00 11.20 -9.61
CA GLY A 105 -12.68 9.79 -9.74
C GLY A 105 -11.18 9.50 -9.80
N VAL A 106 -10.33 10.40 -9.31
CA VAL A 106 -8.86 10.23 -9.26
C VAL A 106 -8.42 9.90 -7.85
N PHE A 107 -7.59 8.87 -7.69
CA PHE A 107 -6.98 8.54 -6.41
C PHE A 107 -5.89 9.51 -6.01
N HIS A 108 -5.92 9.91 -4.75
CA HIS A 108 -4.87 10.69 -4.09
C HIS A 108 -4.54 10.11 -2.73
N LEU A 109 -3.37 10.44 -2.21
CA LEU A 109 -3.02 10.16 -0.84
C LEU A 109 -3.43 11.32 0.07
N GLY A 110 -4.07 10.98 1.18
CA GLY A 110 -4.40 11.91 2.27
C GLY A 110 -3.56 11.65 3.49
N VAL A 111 -3.60 12.58 4.44
CA VAL A 111 -3.04 12.43 5.78
C VAL A 111 -4.12 12.71 6.80
N ALA A 112 -4.20 11.88 7.84
CA ALA A 112 -4.98 12.17 9.03
C ALA A 112 -4.11 11.98 10.27
N VAL A 113 -4.34 12.75 11.32
CA VAL A 113 -3.44 12.82 12.49
C VAL A 113 -4.20 12.46 13.75
N ALA A 114 -3.57 11.68 14.64
CA ALA A 114 -4.07 11.32 15.96
C ALA A 114 -3.01 11.48 17.06
N ASP A 115 -3.47 11.60 18.30
CA ASP A 115 -2.61 11.60 19.49
C ASP A 115 -2.34 10.20 20.05
N ARG A 116 -3.03 9.19 19.53
CA ARG A 116 -2.93 7.78 19.96
C ARG A 116 -3.04 6.86 18.75
N PRO A 117 -2.43 5.68 18.81
CA PRO A 117 -2.50 4.74 17.71
C PRO A 117 -3.93 4.25 17.41
N GLU A 118 -4.82 4.23 18.40
CA GLU A 118 -6.22 3.87 18.24
C GLU A 118 -7.09 5.01 17.67
N GLY A 119 -6.51 6.17 17.40
CA GLY A 119 -7.25 7.34 16.93
C GLY A 119 -8.07 8.04 18.03
N PRO A 120 -9.13 8.81 17.67
CA PRO A 120 -9.61 9.05 16.33
C PRO A 120 -8.60 9.87 15.49
N PHE A 121 -8.58 9.66 14.20
CA PHE A 121 -7.73 10.41 13.27
C PHE A 121 -8.49 11.59 12.68
N VAL A 122 -7.86 12.75 12.62
CA VAL A 122 -8.42 13.98 12.06
C VAL A 122 -7.75 14.22 10.69
N PRO A 123 -8.50 14.17 9.58
CA PRO A 123 -7.94 14.31 8.25
C PRO A 123 -7.55 15.76 7.94
N GLU A 124 -6.48 15.93 7.17
CA GLU A 124 -6.11 17.20 6.55
C GLU A 124 -7.18 17.62 5.50
N GLU A 125 -7.38 18.92 5.33
CA GLU A 125 -8.41 19.45 4.44
C GLU A 125 -8.16 19.19 2.96
N GLN A 126 -6.90 18.92 2.59
CA GLN A 126 -6.46 18.68 1.22
C GLN A 126 -5.59 17.42 1.16
N PRO A 127 -5.60 16.70 0.05
CA PRO A 127 -4.69 15.57 -0.12
C PRO A 127 -3.24 16.03 -0.25
N ILE A 128 -2.30 15.10 -0.17
CA ILE A 128 -0.89 15.35 -0.41
C ILE A 128 -0.71 15.83 -1.86
N ARG A 129 -0.01 16.93 -2.04
CA ARG A 129 0.25 17.51 -3.37
C ARG A 129 1.11 16.56 -4.20
N SER A 130 0.77 16.41 -5.46
CA SER A 130 1.48 15.53 -6.41
C SER A 130 1.42 14.04 -6.05
N SER A 131 0.52 13.66 -5.18
CA SER A 131 0.18 12.26 -4.99
C SER A 131 -0.86 11.85 -6.03
N CYS A 132 -0.70 10.67 -6.57
CA CYS A 132 -1.71 9.97 -7.35
C CYS A 132 -1.57 8.49 -7.08
N SER A 133 -2.63 7.71 -7.38
CA SER A 133 -2.63 6.27 -7.15
C SER A 133 -2.87 5.89 -5.69
N ILE A 134 -2.49 4.67 -5.31
CA ILE A 134 -2.94 3.95 -4.12
C ILE A 134 -1.77 3.33 -3.35
N ASP A 135 -2.07 2.56 -2.33
CA ASP A 135 -1.20 1.65 -1.59
C ASP A 135 0.01 2.34 -0.94
N PRO A 136 -0.23 3.35 -0.07
CA PRO A 136 0.85 3.97 0.64
C PRO A 136 1.42 3.05 1.73
N CYS A 137 2.74 2.91 1.74
CA CYS A 137 3.51 2.37 2.86
C CYS A 137 4.39 3.47 3.44
N ALA A 138 4.25 3.77 4.72
CA ALA A 138 4.98 4.80 5.42
C ALA A 138 6.15 4.20 6.22
N PHE A 139 7.32 4.20 5.63
CA PHE A 139 8.53 3.66 6.22
C PHE A 139 9.33 4.74 6.96
N LYS A 140 9.57 4.55 8.26
CA LYS A 140 10.46 5.39 9.07
C LYS A 140 11.84 4.73 9.15
N ASP A 141 12.85 5.39 8.58
CA ASP A 141 14.22 4.88 8.59
C ASP A 141 14.92 5.16 9.92
N ASP A 142 16.10 4.56 10.14
CA ASP A 142 16.88 4.65 11.38
C ASP A 142 17.30 6.08 11.74
N ASP A 143 17.40 6.96 10.77
CA ASP A 143 17.69 8.41 10.96
C ASP A 143 16.45 9.24 11.33
N GLY A 144 15.27 8.59 11.41
CA GLY A 144 13.99 9.22 11.70
C GLY A 144 13.30 9.85 10.49
N GLN A 145 13.90 9.78 9.30
CA GLN A 145 13.26 10.24 8.07
C GLN A 145 12.14 9.27 7.65
N ILE A 146 10.99 9.84 7.27
CA ILE A 146 9.85 9.08 6.77
C ILE A 146 9.83 9.12 5.26
N TYR A 147 9.71 7.95 4.66
CA TYR A 147 9.51 7.72 3.24
C TYR A 147 8.13 7.12 3.00
N VAL A 148 7.49 7.51 1.91
CA VAL A 148 6.24 6.89 1.46
C VAL A 148 6.47 6.21 0.12
N TYR A 149 6.20 4.92 0.08
CA TYR A 149 6.14 4.12 -1.15
C TYR A 149 4.69 4.01 -1.55
N PHE A 150 4.37 4.18 -2.84
CA PHE A 150 2.98 4.14 -3.29
C PHE A 150 2.88 3.85 -4.78
N GLY A 151 1.72 3.40 -5.20
CA GLY A 151 1.38 3.19 -6.60
C GLY A 151 0.66 1.88 -6.83
N GLY A 152 -0.29 1.88 -7.75
CA GLY A 152 -0.98 0.69 -8.22
C GLY A 152 -1.48 0.89 -9.64
N LEU A 153 -1.45 -0.18 -10.43
CA LEU A 153 -1.91 -0.19 -11.82
C LEU A 153 -3.42 -0.44 -11.89
N TRP A 154 -4.02 -0.27 -13.05
CA TRP A 154 -5.44 -0.44 -13.36
C TRP A 154 -6.31 0.36 -12.37
N GLY A 155 -7.04 -0.28 -11.47
CA GLY A 155 -7.85 0.39 -10.45
C GLY A 155 -7.10 1.46 -9.69
N GLY A 156 -5.80 1.26 -9.44
CA GLY A 156 -4.90 2.25 -8.85
C GLY A 156 -4.46 3.38 -9.78
N GLN A 157 -4.78 3.31 -11.07
CA GLN A 157 -4.70 4.41 -12.05
C GLN A 157 -3.28 4.89 -12.42
N LEU A 158 -2.21 4.20 -11.98
CA LEU A 158 -0.84 4.67 -12.17
C LEU A 158 -0.42 4.75 -13.66
N GLN A 159 -1.07 4.02 -14.55
CA GLN A 159 -0.84 4.09 -15.99
C GLN A 159 -1.48 5.34 -16.63
N TRP A 160 -2.45 5.97 -15.96
CA TRP A 160 -3.15 7.16 -16.47
C TRP A 160 -2.67 8.45 -15.83
N TYR A 161 -2.25 8.38 -14.58
CA TYR A 161 -1.78 9.53 -13.81
C TYR A 161 -0.35 9.31 -13.33
N ARG A 162 0.44 10.37 -13.36
CA ARG A 162 1.82 10.37 -12.86
C ARG A 162 2.02 11.47 -11.84
N PRO A 163 2.82 11.25 -10.80
CA PRO A 163 3.26 12.32 -9.92
C PRO A 163 3.96 13.42 -10.71
N ILE A 164 3.73 14.68 -10.34
CA ILE A 164 4.40 15.80 -10.97
C ILE A 164 5.88 15.81 -10.56
N LYS A 165 6.78 15.83 -11.54
CA LYS A 165 8.23 15.81 -11.31
C LYS A 165 8.81 17.09 -10.69
N HIS A 166 8.02 18.19 -10.56
CA HIS A 166 8.50 19.49 -10.10
C HIS A 166 7.60 20.09 -9.03
N ILE A 167 7.80 19.68 -7.77
CA ILE A 167 7.04 20.20 -6.63
C ILE A 167 7.29 21.69 -6.37
N HIS A 168 8.44 22.21 -6.77
CA HIS A 168 8.87 23.60 -6.49
C HIS A 168 8.47 24.64 -7.53
N THR A 169 7.97 24.23 -8.68
CA THR A 169 7.38 25.20 -9.61
C THR A 169 5.91 25.35 -9.24
N ALA A 170 5.54 26.56 -8.85
CA ALA A 170 4.12 26.89 -8.70
C ALA A 170 3.39 26.40 -9.96
N ALA A 171 2.50 25.41 -9.79
CA ALA A 171 1.68 24.93 -10.90
C ALA A 171 1.02 26.15 -11.57
N PRO A 172 0.98 26.25 -12.89
CA PRO A 172 0.29 27.34 -13.56
C PRO A 172 -1.11 27.44 -12.96
N LYS A 173 -1.52 28.62 -12.49
CA LYS A 173 -2.79 28.86 -11.81
C LYS A 173 -4.02 28.35 -12.59
N GLN A 174 -3.87 28.01 -13.86
CA GLN A 174 -4.92 27.47 -14.73
C GLN A 174 -5.04 25.94 -14.74
N ALA A 175 -4.01 25.19 -14.34
CA ALA A 175 -4.07 23.74 -14.22
C ALA A 175 -4.76 23.29 -12.91
N VAL A 176 -4.80 24.17 -11.93
CA VAL A 176 -5.33 23.91 -10.58
C VAL A 176 -6.86 23.78 -10.52
N ASN A 177 -7.58 24.22 -11.55
CA ASN A 177 -9.05 24.31 -11.51
C ASN A 177 -9.81 23.19 -12.22
N ARG A 178 -9.15 22.21 -12.83
CA ARG A 178 -9.81 21.12 -13.57
C ARG A 178 -9.39 19.71 -13.17
N ILE A 179 -8.31 19.60 -12.48
CA ILE A 179 -7.82 18.37 -11.89
C ILE A 179 -7.66 18.72 -10.43
N SER A 180 -7.98 17.82 -9.50
CA SER A 180 -7.74 18.03 -8.08
C SER A 180 -6.53 18.94 -7.84
N PRO A 181 -6.56 19.88 -6.89
CA PRO A 181 -5.47 20.83 -6.64
C PRO A 181 -4.09 20.19 -6.41
N THR A 182 -4.02 18.90 -6.45
CA THR A 182 -2.87 18.05 -6.20
C THR A 182 -2.15 17.59 -7.46
N ALA A 183 -2.68 17.95 -8.64
CA ALA A 183 -2.00 17.79 -9.90
C ALA A 183 -1.23 16.48 -10.12
N SER A 184 -1.96 15.44 -10.42
CA SER A 184 -1.44 14.36 -11.27
C SER A 184 -1.46 14.85 -12.72
N VAL A 185 -0.47 14.50 -13.51
CA VAL A 185 -0.54 14.75 -14.94
C VAL A 185 -1.52 13.76 -15.54
N ASP A 186 -2.64 14.28 -16.05
CA ASP A 186 -3.55 13.49 -16.88
C ASP A 186 -2.82 13.16 -18.20
N LEU A 187 -2.57 11.89 -18.43
CA LEU A 187 -1.91 11.39 -19.65
C LEU A 187 -2.92 11.20 -20.80
N GLY A 188 -4.17 11.60 -20.61
CA GLY A 188 -5.26 11.44 -21.57
C GLY A 188 -6.04 10.14 -21.37
N PRO A 189 -7.00 9.87 -22.28
CA PRO A 189 -7.82 8.68 -22.17
C PRO A 189 -6.94 7.42 -22.15
N ALA A 190 -7.27 6.51 -21.24
CA ALA A 190 -6.57 5.25 -21.13
C ALA A 190 -6.52 4.56 -22.50
N PRO A 191 -5.32 4.26 -23.03
CA PRO A 191 -5.22 3.35 -24.12
C PRO A 191 -5.81 2.00 -23.68
N ASP A 192 -6.27 1.21 -24.64
CA ASP A 192 -6.74 -0.15 -24.40
C ASP A 192 -5.76 -0.86 -23.44
N ARG A 193 -6.28 -1.33 -22.28
CA ARG A 193 -5.49 -1.98 -21.21
C ARG A 193 -4.57 -3.07 -21.73
N LYS A 194 -5.05 -3.89 -22.68
CA LYS A 194 -4.27 -4.95 -23.33
C LYS A 194 -3.08 -4.38 -24.10
N THR A 195 -3.24 -3.23 -24.73
CA THR A 195 -2.18 -2.61 -25.52
C THR A 195 -1.10 -1.96 -24.63
N GLN A 196 -1.45 -1.40 -23.47
CA GLN A 196 -0.47 -0.77 -22.59
C GLN A 196 0.36 -1.73 -21.75
N LEU A 197 -0.25 -2.80 -21.24
CA LEU A 197 0.44 -3.75 -20.37
C LEU A 197 1.06 -4.92 -21.14
N PHE A 198 0.46 -5.30 -22.25
CA PHE A 198 0.85 -6.48 -23.02
C PHE A 198 1.32 -6.18 -24.46
N GLY A 199 1.06 -4.97 -24.97
CA GLY A 199 1.47 -4.58 -26.32
C GLY A 199 2.98 -4.38 -26.50
N TYR A 200 3.71 -4.17 -25.39
CA TYR A 200 5.15 -3.96 -25.36
C TYR A 200 5.80 -4.76 -24.23
N PRO A 201 5.81 -6.09 -24.30
CA PRO A 201 6.32 -6.93 -23.21
C PRO A 201 7.79 -6.69 -22.88
N ASP A 202 8.55 -6.19 -23.86
CA ASP A 202 9.98 -5.88 -23.73
C ASP A 202 10.28 -4.47 -23.19
N ALA A 203 9.26 -3.64 -23.04
CA ALA A 203 9.43 -2.33 -22.41
C ALA A 203 9.70 -2.49 -20.89
N PRO A 204 10.37 -1.52 -20.24
CA PRO A 204 10.49 -1.51 -18.79
C PRO A 204 9.10 -1.55 -18.11
N ALA A 205 8.97 -2.32 -17.04
CA ALA A 205 7.77 -2.36 -16.22
C ALA A 205 7.46 -0.98 -15.63
N LEU A 206 6.18 -0.67 -15.47
CA LEU A 206 5.77 0.55 -14.75
C LEU A 206 6.14 0.41 -13.26
N PRO A 207 6.88 1.39 -12.70
CA PRO A 207 7.36 1.30 -11.32
C PRO A 207 6.36 1.84 -10.31
N SER A 208 6.53 1.46 -9.05
CA SER A 208 6.04 2.20 -7.88
C SER A 208 6.79 3.53 -7.73
N PHE A 209 6.37 4.36 -6.78
CA PHE A 209 7.07 5.59 -6.42
C PHE A 209 7.51 5.58 -4.96
N VAL A 210 8.60 6.29 -4.68
CA VAL A 210 9.08 6.59 -3.34
C VAL A 210 9.32 8.08 -3.20
N VAL A 211 9.01 8.63 -2.04
CA VAL A 211 9.18 10.05 -1.76
C VAL A 211 9.44 10.27 -0.27
N ARG A 212 10.29 11.24 0.02
CA ARG A 212 10.53 11.67 1.41
C ARG A 212 9.42 12.62 1.86
N MET A 213 8.91 12.40 3.07
CA MET A 213 7.93 13.29 3.70
C MET A 213 8.59 14.55 4.27
N SER A 214 7.81 15.63 4.35
CA SER A 214 8.14 16.83 5.11
C SER A 214 8.24 16.54 6.61
N ASP A 215 8.89 17.43 7.35
CA ASP A 215 9.09 17.23 8.79
C ASP A 215 7.78 17.13 9.58
N ASP A 216 6.72 17.78 9.13
CA ASP A 216 5.38 17.70 9.72
C ASP A 216 4.55 16.51 9.22
N VAL A 217 5.11 15.65 8.35
CA VAL A 217 4.52 14.44 7.75
C VAL A 217 3.21 14.71 6.98
N LYS A 218 2.97 15.95 6.54
CA LYS A 218 1.71 16.31 5.87
C LYS A 218 1.82 16.46 4.36
N GLN A 219 3.03 16.62 3.85
CA GLN A 219 3.30 16.81 2.42
C GLN A 219 4.60 16.10 2.01
N PHE A 220 4.78 15.93 0.71
CA PHE A 220 6.07 15.51 0.17
C PHE A 220 7.10 16.66 0.28
N SER A 221 8.32 16.34 0.69
CA SER A 221 9.44 17.31 0.74
C SER A 221 10.26 17.37 -0.55
N GLU A 222 10.03 16.42 -1.46
CA GLU A 222 10.71 16.31 -2.74
C GLU A 222 9.77 15.76 -3.82
N ALA A 223 10.21 15.71 -5.07
CA ALA A 223 9.46 15.06 -6.14
C ALA A 223 9.52 13.53 -5.98
N PRO A 224 8.41 12.79 -6.15
CA PRO A 224 8.42 11.35 -6.15
C PRO A 224 9.39 10.76 -7.18
N ARG A 225 10.12 9.74 -6.78
CA ARG A 225 11.08 8.99 -7.60
C ARG A 225 10.56 7.61 -7.90
N GLU A 226 10.90 7.09 -9.06
CA GLU A 226 10.54 5.73 -9.48
C GLU A 226 11.30 4.69 -8.66
N VAL A 227 10.59 3.70 -8.13
CA VAL A 227 11.15 2.51 -7.49
C VAL A 227 11.47 1.49 -8.56
N VAL A 228 12.73 1.40 -8.96
CA VAL A 228 13.15 0.50 -10.03
C VAL A 228 13.53 -0.86 -9.45
N VAL A 229 12.80 -1.91 -9.87
CA VAL A 229 13.18 -3.30 -9.59
C VAL A 229 14.00 -3.80 -10.78
N ILE A 230 15.20 -4.30 -10.48
CA ILE A 230 16.14 -4.83 -11.46
C ILE A 230 16.31 -6.35 -11.29
N ASP A 231 16.68 -7.02 -12.36
CA ASP A 231 17.10 -8.41 -12.33
C ASP A 231 18.55 -8.56 -11.78
N LYS A 232 19.03 -9.81 -11.74
CA LYS A 232 20.41 -10.13 -11.30
C LYS A 232 21.50 -9.57 -12.21
N ASP A 233 21.16 -9.23 -13.46
CA ASP A 233 22.07 -8.65 -14.44
C ASP A 233 22.03 -7.11 -14.44
N GLY A 234 21.27 -6.51 -13.48
CA GLY A 234 21.14 -5.07 -13.30
C GLY A 234 20.19 -4.39 -14.28
N GLN A 235 19.35 -5.15 -15.00
CA GLN A 235 18.40 -4.61 -15.95
C GLN A 235 17.03 -4.46 -15.30
N PRO A 236 16.29 -3.37 -15.56
CA PRO A 236 14.91 -3.22 -15.08
C PRO A 236 14.04 -4.39 -15.55
N LEU A 237 13.17 -4.89 -14.66
CA LEU A 237 12.18 -5.89 -15.04
C LEU A 237 11.31 -5.35 -16.18
N LYS A 238 10.89 -6.25 -17.07
CA LYS A 238 10.09 -5.92 -18.24
C LYS A 238 8.59 -5.95 -17.93
N ALA A 239 7.81 -5.24 -18.74
CA ALA A 239 6.34 -5.21 -18.63
C ALA A 239 5.69 -6.59 -18.79
N GLY A 240 6.32 -7.50 -19.56
CA GLY A 240 5.89 -8.89 -19.73
C GLY A 240 6.39 -9.84 -18.64
N ASP A 241 7.20 -9.40 -17.68
CA ASP A 241 7.71 -10.26 -16.62
C ASP A 241 6.58 -10.56 -15.61
N PRO A 242 6.30 -11.84 -15.27
CA PRO A 242 5.26 -12.20 -14.30
C PRO A 242 5.55 -11.73 -12.88
N HIS A 243 6.78 -11.33 -12.58
CA HIS A 243 7.21 -10.84 -11.26
C HIS A 243 7.30 -9.31 -11.18
N ARG A 244 6.88 -8.59 -12.22
CA ARG A 244 6.88 -7.13 -12.22
C ARG A 244 5.93 -6.54 -11.18
N PHE A 245 6.24 -5.32 -10.73
CA PHE A 245 5.37 -4.54 -9.86
C PHE A 245 3.99 -4.34 -10.47
N PHE A 246 2.97 -4.43 -9.61
CA PHE A 246 1.61 -4.08 -9.95
C PHE A 246 0.99 -3.12 -8.90
N GLU A 247 1.04 -3.48 -7.60
CA GLU A 247 0.48 -2.71 -6.49
C GLU A 247 1.06 -3.16 -5.14
N ALA A 248 0.47 -2.72 -4.03
CA ALA A 248 0.75 -3.19 -2.67
C ALA A 248 2.21 -2.98 -2.23
N SER A 249 2.72 -1.78 -2.41
CA SER A 249 4.08 -1.43 -1.97
C SER A 249 4.24 -1.59 -0.47
N TRP A 250 5.28 -2.30 -0.04
CA TRP A 250 5.69 -2.39 1.36
C TRP A 250 7.20 -2.27 1.50
N MET A 251 7.66 -1.60 2.55
CA MET A 251 9.08 -1.45 2.86
C MET A 251 9.36 -1.85 4.29
N HIS A 252 10.37 -2.70 4.49
CA HIS A 252 10.94 -2.96 5.81
C HIS A 252 12.46 -3.11 5.72
N LYS A 253 13.12 -3.11 6.85
CA LYS A 253 14.58 -3.23 6.96
C LYS A 253 14.96 -4.48 7.73
N TYR A 254 15.87 -5.27 7.18
CA TYR A 254 16.43 -6.44 7.84
C TYR A 254 17.92 -6.51 7.59
N ASN A 255 18.73 -6.70 8.66
CA ASN A 255 20.19 -6.75 8.60
C ASN A 255 20.82 -5.58 7.80
N GLY A 256 20.30 -4.36 7.96
CA GLY A 256 20.80 -3.16 7.31
C GLY A 256 20.48 -3.05 5.81
N LYS A 257 19.69 -3.96 5.25
CA LYS A 257 19.20 -3.92 3.86
C LYS A 257 17.73 -3.53 3.82
N TYR A 258 17.34 -2.91 2.72
CA TYR A 258 15.97 -2.46 2.44
C TYR A 258 15.25 -3.50 1.58
N TYR A 259 14.12 -3.98 2.07
CA TYR A 259 13.31 -4.98 1.42
C TYR A 259 12.04 -4.33 0.89
N PHE A 260 12.00 -4.11 -0.41
CA PHE A 260 10.82 -3.65 -1.12
C PHE A 260 10.00 -4.86 -1.55
N SER A 261 8.81 -5.04 -1.00
CA SER A 261 7.89 -6.10 -1.39
C SER A 261 6.62 -5.52 -2.00
N TYR A 262 5.97 -6.30 -2.88
CA TYR A 262 4.88 -5.84 -3.70
C TYR A 262 4.06 -7.00 -4.27
N SER A 263 2.83 -6.71 -4.69
CA SER A 263 2.00 -7.60 -5.49
C SER A 263 2.37 -7.51 -6.96
N THR A 264 2.32 -8.65 -7.63
CA THR A 264 2.48 -8.75 -9.08
C THR A 264 1.14 -8.66 -9.79
N GLY A 265 1.14 -8.42 -11.10
CA GLY A 265 -0.05 -8.27 -11.92
C GLY A 265 -0.90 -9.52 -12.06
N ASP A 266 -1.09 -10.00 -13.29
CA ASP A 266 -1.94 -11.17 -13.56
C ASP A 266 -1.47 -12.46 -12.88
N SER A 267 -0.25 -12.48 -12.35
CA SER A 267 0.28 -13.60 -11.56
C SER A 267 -0.12 -13.60 -10.10
N HIS A 268 -0.58 -12.45 -9.57
CA HIS A 268 -1.08 -12.25 -8.19
C HIS A 268 -0.19 -12.82 -7.08
N MET A 269 1.13 -12.80 -7.26
CA MET A 269 2.10 -13.23 -6.26
C MET A 269 2.53 -12.05 -5.38
N LEU A 270 2.95 -12.32 -4.15
CA LEU A 270 3.78 -11.39 -3.39
C LEU A 270 5.24 -11.65 -3.69
N CYS A 271 5.91 -10.66 -4.24
CA CYS A 271 7.33 -10.68 -4.57
C CYS A 271 8.12 -9.68 -3.73
N TYR A 272 9.45 -9.82 -3.71
CA TYR A 272 10.32 -8.87 -3.06
C TYR A 272 11.64 -8.67 -3.78
N ALA A 273 12.23 -7.52 -3.54
CA ALA A 273 13.53 -7.10 -4.03
C ALA A 273 14.32 -6.42 -2.91
N ILE A 274 15.66 -6.49 -2.95
CA ILE A 274 16.56 -5.95 -1.91
C ILE A 274 17.39 -4.83 -2.49
N GLY A 275 17.54 -3.75 -1.71
CA GLY A 275 18.38 -2.60 -2.02
C GLY A 275 19.27 -2.15 -0.86
N ASP A 276 20.16 -1.21 -1.14
CA ASP A 276 21.13 -0.67 -0.18
C ASP A 276 20.72 0.68 0.42
N ASN A 277 19.69 1.29 -0.10
CA ASN A 277 19.14 2.56 0.35
C ASN A 277 17.64 2.65 0.03
N PRO A 278 16.90 3.60 0.64
CA PRO A 278 15.43 3.66 0.49
C PRO A 278 14.94 4.00 -0.93
N TYR A 279 15.79 4.52 -1.80
CA TYR A 279 15.42 4.85 -3.18
C TYR A 279 15.73 3.72 -4.18
N GLY A 280 16.42 2.66 -3.74
CA GLY A 280 16.88 1.59 -4.62
C GLY A 280 18.07 1.98 -5.52
N PRO A 281 18.30 1.33 -6.67
CA PRO A 281 17.45 0.26 -7.22
C PRO A 281 17.38 -0.97 -6.32
N PHE A 282 16.32 -1.77 -6.50
CA PHE A 282 16.11 -2.99 -5.73
C PHE A 282 16.28 -4.21 -6.64
N THR A 283 17.14 -5.16 -6.25
CA THR A 283 17.37 -6.39 -7.00
C THR A 283 16.33 -7.44 -6.61
N TYR A 284 15.56 -7.91 -7.58
CA TYR A 284 14.57 -8.97 -7.41
C TYR A 284 15.19 -10.23 -6.77
N GLN A 285 14.53 -10.79 -5.77
CA GLN A 285 15.00 -11.96 -5.04
C GLN A 285 14.09 -13.17 -5.13
N GLY A 286 12.77 -12.97 -5.24
CA GLY A 286 11.86 -14.10 -5.33
C GLY A 286 10.44 -13.80 -4.88
N VAL A 287 9.70 -14.91 -4.71
CA VAL A 287 8.30 -14.93 -4.29
C VAL A 287 8.23 -15.16 -2.79
N ILE A 288 7.49 -14.31 -2.07
CA ILE A 288 7.18 -14.47 -0.65
C ILE A 288 5.99 -15.42 -0.48
N LEU A 289 4.93 -15.19 -1.25
CA LEU A 289 3.66 -15.91 -1.15
C LEU A 289 3.08 -16.15 -2.55
N ASP A 290 2.58 -17.37 -2.79
CA ASP A 290 1.80 -17.70 -3.98
C ASP A 290 0.43 -17.00 -3.95
N PRO A 291 -0.28 -16.92 -5.09
CA PRO A 291 -1.61 -16.32 -5.13
C PRO A 291 -2.55 -16.92 -4.08
N VAL A 292 -3.26 -16.03 -3.40
CA VAL A 292 -4.31 -16.39 -2.45
C VAL A 292 -5.66 -16.52 -3.16
N VAL A 293 -6.67 -17.02 -2.46
CA VAL A 293 -8.06 -16.96 -2.96
C VAL A 293 -8.54 -15.52 -2.92
N GLY A 294 -8.90 -14.98 -4.07
CA GLY A 294 -9.30 -13.59 -4.27
C GLY A 294 -8.54 -12.94 -5.41
N TRP A 295 -8.94 -11.72 -5.77
CA TRP A 295 -8.34 -11.01 -6.89
C TRP A 295 -7.14 -10.15 -6.50
N THR A 296 -7.12 -9.62 -5.29
CA THR A 296 -6.02 -8.78 -4.77
C THR A 296 -5.17 -9.55 -3.78
N THR A 297 -3.91 -9.15 -3.64
CA THR A 297 -3.02 -9.61 -2.57
C THR A 297 -2.26 -8.41 -2.03
N HIS A 298 -2.59 -7.97 -0.83
CA HIS A 298 -1.91 -6.90 -0.13
C HIS A 298 -1.34 -7.43 1.20
N HIS A 299 -0.26 -6.81 1.70
CA HIS A 299 0.46 -7.35 2.83
C HIS A 299 1.22 -6.29 3.63
N SER A 300 1.65 -6.69 4.81
CA SER A 300 2.72 -6.03 5.56
C SER A 300 3.65 -7.04 6.21
N ILE A 301 4.89 -6.64 6.44
CA ILE A 301 5.92 -7.46 7.09
C ILE A 301 6.46 -6.66 8.27
N VAL A 302 6.39 -7.22 9.47
CA VAL A 302 6.79 -6.53 10.70
C VAL A 302 7.48 -7.48 11.68
N GLU A 303 8.48 -6.97 12.39
CA GLU A 303 9.06 -7.66 13.53
C GLU A 303 8.30 -7.30 14.80
N TYR A 304 7.92 -8.33 15.56
CA TYR A 304 7.28 -8.15 16.85
C TYR A 304 7.81 -9.18 17.85
N LYS A 305 8.34 -8.70 18.99
CA LYS A 305 8.91 -9.53 20.05
C LYS A 305 9.98 -10.53 19.56
N GLY A 306 10.81 -10.10 18.60
CA GLY A 306 11.90 -10.92 18.06
C GLY A 306 11.49 -11.95 17.00
N GLN A 307 10.27 -11.92 16.54
CA GLN A 307 9.74 -12.76 15.47
C GLN A 307 9.18 -11.89 14.34
N TRP A 308 9.49 -12.26 13.08
CA TRP A 308 8.92 -11.64 11.90
C TRP A 308 7.61 -12.28 11.52
N TYR A 309 6.64 -11.45 11.08
CA TYR A 309 5.32 -11.88 10.66
C TYR A 309 4.97 -11.27 9.30
N LEU A 310 4.28 -12.08 8.49
CA LEU A 310 3.59 -11.65 7.28
C LEU A 310 2.10 -11.54 7.60
N PHE A 311 1.55 -10.32 7.44
CA PHE A 311 0.13 -10.06 7.45
C PHE A 311 -0.36 -9.94 6.01
N TYR A 312 -1.47 -10.55 5.68
CA TYR A 312 -2.06 -10.54 4.34
C TYR A 312 -3.57 -10.82 4.44
N HIS A 313 -4.27 -11.00 3.34
CA HIS A 313 -5.69 -11.34 3.33
C HIS A 313 -6.00 -12.43 2.30
N ASP A 314 -7.16 -13.06 2.41
CA ASP A 314 -7.83 -13.86 1.38
C ASP A 314 -9.35 -13.77 1.51
N CYS A 315 -10.09 -14.40 0.58
CA CYS A 315 -11.56 -14.37 0.54
C CYS A 315 -12.21 -15.69 0.97
N VAL A 316 -11.47 -16.65 1.48
CA VAL A 316 -12.00 -17.99 1.84
C VAL A 316 -13.18 -17.90 2.81
N PRO A 317 -13.14 -17.07 3.89
CA PRO A 317 -14.26 -16.99 4.83
C PRO A 317 -15.57 -16.44 4.26
N SER A 318 -15.52 -15.69 3.17
CA SER A 318 -16.69 -15.14 2.48
C SER A 318 -17.23 -16.04 1.36
N ASN A 319 -16.74 -17.30 1.24
CA ASN A 319 -16.97 -18.18 0.10
C ASN A 319 -16.47 -17.58 -1.23
N ASP A 320 -15.24 -17.10 -1.21
CA ASP A 320 -14.50 -16.59 -2.37
C ASP A 320 -15.07 -15.29 -2.99
N ILE A 321 -15.85 -14.53 -2.21
CA ILE A 321 -16.32 -13.20 -2.65
C ILE A 321 -15.14 -12.23 -2.59
N THR A 322 -14.63 -11.82 -3.75
CA THR A 322 -13.35 -11.12 -3.90
C THR A 322 -13.25 -9.79 -3.16
N HIS A 323 -14.37 -9.11 -2.88
CA HIS A 323 -14.44 -7.84 -2.16
C HIS A 323 -14.89 -7.97 -0.69
N LEU A 324 -14.93 -9.22 -0.15
CA LEU A 324 -15.18 -9.50 1.26
C LEU A 324 -14.02 -10.32 1.82
N ARG A 325 -12.93 -9.64 2.11
CA ARG A 325 -11.64 -10.21 2.46
C ARG A 325 -11.47 -10.37 3.97
N SER A 326 -10.62 -11.27 4.38
CA SER A 326 -10.35 -11.55 5.79
C SER A 326 -8.85 -11.58 6.06
N LEU A 327 -8.44 -10.88 7.12
CA LEU A 327 -7.04 -10.77 7.52
C LEU A 327 -6.46 -12.09 7.98
N LYS A 328 -5.29 -12.43 7.50
CA LYS A 328 -4.48 -13.57 7.93
C LYS A 328 -3.10 -13.11 8.39
N VAL A 329 -2.52 -13.90 9.27
CA VAL A 329 -1.13 -13.73 9.71
C VAL A 329 -0.43 -15.06 9.83
N GLN A 330 0.86 -15.08 9.54
CA GLN A 330 1.76 -16.19 9.84
C GLN A 330 3.19 -15.72 10.05
N GLN A 331 4.01 -16.57 10.64
CA GLN A 331 5.42 -16.30 10.82
C GLN A 331 6.15 -16.22 9.48
N LEU A 332 7.09 -15.29 9.39
CA LEU A 332 8.00 -15.14 8.28
C LEU A 332 9.44 -15.43 8.74
N PHE A 333 10.21 -16.11 7.91
CA PHE A 333 11.57 -16.49 8.22
C PHE A 333 12.53 -16.06 7.12
N TYR A 334 13.75 -15.72 7.54
CA TYR A 334 14.86 -15.44 6.64
C TYR A 334 15.82 -16.63 6.58
N ASN A 335 16.48 -16.80 5.45
CA ASN A 335 17.63 -17.68 5.30
C ASN A 335 18.90 -16.98 5.81
N GLU A 336 19.99 -17.74 5.94
CA GLU A 336 21.29 -17.20 6.39
C GLU A 336 21.85 -16.09 5.47
N ASP A 337 21.52 -16.15 4.18
CA ASP A 337 21.91 -15.15 3.19
C ASP A 337 21.01 -13.89 3.17
N GLY A 338 19.99 -13.83 4.05
CA GLY A 338 19.04 -12.75 4.16
C GLY A 338 17.84 -12.87 3.20
N THR A 339 17.76 -13.90 2.36
CA THR A 339 16.56 -14.10 1.54
C THR A 339 15.37 -14.56 2.39
N ILE A 340 14.17 -14.15 1.98
CA ILE A 340 12.92 -14.55 2.65
C ILE A 340 12.59 -16.00 2.25
N ARG A 341 12.28 -16.85 3.22
CA ARG A 341 11.72 -18.17 2.95
C ARG A 341 10.31 -18.01 2.44
N LYS A 342 10.02 -18.64 1.30
CA LYS A 342 8.67 -18.63 0.73
C LYS A 342 7.67 -19.17 1.75
N VAL A 343 6.61 -18.40 1.93
CA VAL A 343 5.52 -18.71 2.84
C VAL A 343 4.52 -19.62 2.13
N VAL A 344 4.01 -20.63 2.85
CA VAL A 344 3.00 -21.55 2.33
C VAL A 344 1.65 -21.20 2.95
N ASN A 345 0.66 -20.92 2.11
CA ASN A 345 -0.71 -20.64 2.52
C ASN A 345 -1.51 -21.95 2.55
N GLU A 346 -1.46 -22.66 3.69
CA GLU A 346 -2.21 -23.91 3.91
C GLU A 346 -3.51 -23.68 4.70
#